data_a48bf7550534d0e370dd8d654f01d783
#
_entry.id   a48bf7550534d0e370dd8d654f01d783
#
_cell.length_a   1.000
_cell.length_b   1.000
_cell.length_c   1.000
_cell.angle_alpha   90.00
_cell.angle_beta   90.00
_cell.angle_gamma   90.00
#
_symmetry.space_group_name_H-M   'P 1'
#
loop_
_entity.id
_entity.type
_entity.pdbx_description
1 polymer ?
#
loop_
_entity_poly.entity_id
_entity_poly.type
_entity_poly.pdbx_seq_one_letter_code
_entity_poly.pdbx_strand_id
1 'polypeptide(L)'
;MAFTLPDLPYSHDALAESGMSAETMEYHHDLHHNAYVVNGNKLIAGTEWESKSLEDIITGTYDSSAVAQNGIFNNASQHWNHMQFWEMMGPGASAMPSELEAAINNSFGSVDAFKDEFKAAGAGQFGSGWCWLVKDSDGGLKVTKTENGVNPLCFGQTALLGCDVWEHSYYIDFRNKRPDYLANFLDNLVNWENVASRL
;
A
#
# COMPACT_ATOMS: atom_id res chain seq x y z
N MET A 1 -12.56 13.85 -11.51
CA MET A 1 -11.53 14.77 -10.96
C MET A 1 -10.18 14.25 -11.45
N ALA A 2 -9.26 15.10 -11.97
CA ALA A 2 -7.96 14.64 -12.43
C ALA A 2 -7.11 14.14 -11.24
N PHE A 3 -6.34 13.06 -11.44
CA PHE A 3 -5.36 12.58 -10.47
C PHE A 3 -4.21 13.59 -10.36
N THR A 4 -3.67 13.74 -9.17
CA THR A 4 -2.51 14.60 -8.92
C THR A 4 -1.52 13.81 -8.09
N LEU A 5 -0.23 13.81 -8.50
CA LEU A 5 0.82 13.22 -7.69
C LEU A 5 0.93 14.05 -6.40
N PRO A 6 0.71 13.44 -5.22
CA PRO A 6 0.88 14.16 -3.95
C PRO A 6 2.38 14.36 -3.68
N ASP A 7 2.71 15.42 -2.96
CA ASP A 7 4.04 15.54 -2.37
C ASP A 7 4.28 14.42 -1.35
N LEU A 8 5.53 13.96 -1.23
CA LEU A 8 5.91 13.05 -0.14
C LEU A 8 5.80 13.77 1.21
N PRO A 9 5.35 13.11 2.28
CA PRO A 9 5.30 13.72 3.62
C PRO A 9 6.70 13.92 4.25
N TYR A 10 7.76 13.50 3.58
CA TYR A 10 9.17 13.59 3.99
C TYR A 10 10.07 13.74 2.75
N SER A 11 11.35 14.12 2.94
CA SER A 11 12.32 14.20 1.83
C SER A 11 12.68 12.80 1.31
N HIS A 12 13.16 12.72 0.05
CA HIS A 12 13.50 11.45 -0.60
C HIS A 12 14.56 10.63 0.17
N ASP A 13 15.45 11.29 0.89
CA ASP A 13 16.52 10.66 1.67
C ASP A 13 16.14 10.36 3.12
N ALA A 14 14.96 10.78 3.56
CA ALA A 14 14.54 10.64 4.96
C ALA A 14 14.46 9.18 5.44
N LEU A 15 14.19 8.24 4.53
CA LEU A 15 14.06 6.82 4.86
C LEU A 15 15.38 6.02 4.66
N ALA A 16 16.46 6.68 4.22
CA ALA A 16 17.70 6.00 3.84
C ALA A 16 18.34 5.24 5.01
N GLU A 17 18.40 5.85 6.19
CA GLU A 17 18.93 5.18 7.39
C GLU A 17 18.01 4.04 7.89
N SER A 18 16.75 4.04 7.48
CA SER A 18 15.76 2.99 7.77
C SER A 18 15.68 1.93 6.66
N GLY A 19 16.62 1.93 5.70
CA GLY A 19 16.79 0.89 4.70
C GLY A 19 16.00 1.07 3.40
N MET A 20 15.48 2.27 3.13
CA MET A 20 14.89 2.62 1.83
C MET A 20 15.63 3.83 1.27
N SER A 21 16.44 3.62 0.23
CA SER A 21 17.32 4.63 -0.34
C SER A 21 16.58 5.76 -1.06
N ALA A 22 17.25 6.92 -1.20
CA ALA A 22 16.74 8.03 -2.00
C ALA A 22 16.55 7.63 -3.48
N GLU A 23 17.39 6.73 -4.00
CA GLU A 23 17.23 6.17 -5.35
C GLU A 23 15.91 5.39 -5.48
N THR A 24 15.58 4.53 -4.51
CA THR A 24 14.29 3.84 -4.47
C THR A 24 13.14 4.84 -4.43
N MET A 25 13.23 5.88 -3.62
CA MET A 25 12.18 6.89 -3.51
C MET A 25 11.98 7.67 -4.81
N GLU A 26 13.04 8.07 -5.50
CA GLU A 26 12.98 8.75 -6.81
C GLU A 26 12.27 7.86 -7.85
N TYR A 27 12.71 6.62 -8.02
CA TYR A 27 12.10 5.70 -8.96
C TYR A 27 10.66 5.37 -8.60
N HIS A 28 10.36 5.15 -7.32
CA HIS A 28 9.07 4.67 -6.88
C HIS A 28 8.01 5.79 -6.87
N HIS A 29 8.35 6.99 -6.35
CA HIS A 29 7.43 8.11 -6.30
C HIS A 29 7.43 8.92 -7.60
N ASP A 30 8.57 9.45 -8.03
CA ASP A 30 8.62 10.45 -9.12
C ASP A 30 8.40 9.81 -10.49
N LEU A 31 8.70 8.51 -10.63
CA LEU A 31 8.57 7.79 -11.90
C LEU A 31 7.41 6.80 -11.89
N HIS A 32 7.37 5.78 -11.03
CA HIS A 32 6.30 4.78 -11.03
C HIS A 32 4.95 5.37 -10.61
N HIS A 33 4.86 6.02 -9.46
CA HIS A 33 3.61 6.64 -9.02
C HIS A 33 3.13 7.72 -10.00
N ASN A 34 4.03 8.57 -10.46
CA ASN A 34 3.70 9.60 -11.45
C ASN A 34 3.21 9.01 -12.77
N ALA A 35 3.73 7.88 -13.21
CA ALA A 35 3.25 7.20 -14.41
C ALA A 35 1.78 6.75 -14.27
N TYR A 36 1.38 6.26 -13.10
CA TYR A 36 -0.04 5.93 -12.84
C TYR A 36 -0.93 7.17 -12.89
N VAL A 37 -0.47 8.29 -12.34
CA VAL A 37 -1.19 9.58 -12.39
C VAL A 37 -1.37 10.05 -13.85
N VAL A 38 -0.27 10.09 -14.61
CA VAL A 38 -0.29 10.57 -15.99
C VAL A 38 -1.13 9.67 -16.89
N ASN A 39 -0.96 8.37 -16.80
CA ASN A 39 -1.70 7.40 -17.63
C ASN A 39 -3.16 7.31 -17.21
N GLY A 40 -3.45 7.32 -15.91
CA GLY A 40 -4.82 7.35 -15.40
C GLY A 40 -5.60 8.55 -15.91
N ASN A 41 -5.03 9.76 -15.83
CA ASN A 41 -5.64 10.97 -16.37
C ASN A 41 -5.94 10.88 -17.86
N LYS A 42 -5.03 10.30 -18.66
CA LYS A 42 -5.27 10.09 -20.10
C LYS A 42 -6.44 9.14 -20.36
N LEU A 43 -6.58 8.09 -19.54
CA LEU A 43 -7.59 7.06 -19.75
C LEU A 43 -8.98 7.49 -19.29
N ILE A 44 -9.11 8.35 -18.27
CA ILE A 44 -10.40 8.83 -17.78
C ILE A 44 -10.92 10.05 -18.56
N ALA A 45 -10.04 10.77 -19.27
CA ALA A 45 -10.42 12.01 -20.01
C ALA A 45 -11.55 11.75 -21.02
N GLY A 46 -12.63 12.54 -20.91
CA GLY A 46 -13.81 12.43 -21.78
C GLY A 46 -14.69 11.20 -21.50
N THR A 47 -14.43 10.44 -20.44
CA THR A 47 -15.27 9.32 -20.01
C THR A 47 -16.16 9.71 -18.83
N GLU A 48 -17.11 8.85 -18.45
CA GLU A 48 -17.94 9.03 -17.26
C GLU A 48 -17.13 9.10 -15.95
N TRP A 49 -15.89 8.56 -15.94
CA TRP A 49 -14.99 8.50 -14.80
C TRP A 49 -14.29 9.83 -14.51
N GLU A 50 -14.23 10.76 -15.45
CA GLU A 50 -13.48 12.03 -15.32
C GLU A 50 -13.97 12.89 -14.14
N SER A 51 -15.27 12.79 -13.80
CA SER A 51 -15.90 13.56 -12.71
C SER A 51 -16.07 12.78 -11.40
N LYS A 52 -15.71 11.52 -11.37
CA LYS A 52 -15.88 10.63 -10.20
C LYS A 52 -14.73 10.78 -9.20
N SER A 53 -14.98 10.36 -7.96
CA SER A 53 -13.92 10.18 -6.95
C SER A 53 -13.00 9.03 -7.34
N LEU A 54 -11.77 9.03 -6.79
CA LEU A 54 -10.80 7.96 -7.05
C LEU A 54 -11.34 6.61 -6.57
N GLU A 55 -11.97 6.58 -5.41
CA GLU A 55 -12.59 5.39 -4.83
C GLU A 55 -13.77 4.87 -5.68
N ASP A 56 -14.61 5.78 -6.21
CA ASP A 56 -15.70 5.39 -7.13
C ASP A 56 -15.15 4.80 -8.44
N ILE A 57 -14.05 5.36 -8.96
CA ILE A 57 -13.39 4.82 -10.16
C ILE A 57 -12.88 3.41 -9.87
N ILE A 58 -12.18 3.20 -8.76
CA ILE A 58 -11.62 1.90 -8.39
C ILE A 58 -12.73 0.87 -8.24
N THR A 59 -13.72 1.15 -7.40
CA THR A 59 -14.80 0.20 -7.12
C THR A 59 -15.72 -0.05 -8.32
N GLY A 60 -15.95 0.99 -9.15
CA GLY A 60 -16.81 0.89 -10.34
C GLY A 60 -16.12 0.26 -11.56
N THR A 61 -14.78 0.21 -11.59
CA THR A 61 -14.03 -0.41 -12.70
C THR A 61 -13.40 -1.75 -12.35
N TYR A 62 -13.47 -2.18 -11.08
CA TYR A 62 -13.02 -3.49 -10.63
C TYR A 62 -13.91 -4.61 -11.20
N ASP A 63 -13.31 -5.62 -11.78
CA ASP A 63 -14.00 -6.82 -12.27
C ASP A 63 -13.39 -8.07 -11.62
N SER A 64 -14.10 -8.65 -10.65
CA SER A 64 -13.66 -9.84 -9.92
C SER A 64 -13.56 -11.10 -10.79
N SER A 65 -14.13 -11.08 -12.00
CA SER A 65 -14.10 -12.20 -12.95
C SER A 65 -13.00 -12.07 -14.01
N ALA A 66 -12.38 -10.88 -14.12
CA ALA A 66 -11.37 -10.61 -15.14
C ALA A 66 -10.04 -11.29 -14.81
N VAL A 67 -9.44 -11.93 -15.82
CA VAL A 67 -8.06 -12.47 -15.72
C VAL A 67 -7.03 -11.33 -15.59
N ALA A 68 -7.33 -10.17 -16.20
CA ALA A 68 -6.54 -8.96 -16.09
C ALA A 68 -7.46 -7.75 -16.04
N GLN A 69 -7.21 -6.87 -15.09
CA GLN A 69 -7.99 -5.66 -14.91
C GLN A 69 -7.76 -4.67 -16.07
N ASN A 70 -8.75 -3.83 -16.34
CA ASN A 70 -8.64 -2.78 -17.36
C ASN A 70 -7.66 -1.66 -16.94
N GLY A 71 -7.24 -0.85 -17.93
CA GLY A 71 -6.25 0.21 -17.70
C GLY A 71 -6.70 1.30 -16.75
N ILE A 72 -8.00 1.64 -16.72
CA ILE A 72 -8.54 2.65 -15.79
C ILE A 72 -8.39 2.16 -14.36
N PHE A 73 -8.87 0.94 -14.09
CA PHE A 73 -8.69 0.32 -12.77
C PHE A 73 -7.23 0.28 -12.35
N ASN A 74 -6.35 -0.28 -13.20
CA ASN A 74 -4.94 -0.47 -12.85
C ASN A 74 -4.27 0.84 -12.44
N ASN A 75 -4.48 1.94 -13.19
CA ASN A 75 -3.85 3.21 -12.87
C ASN A 75 -4.50 3.92 -11.68
N ALA A 76 -5.84 3.92 -11.58
CA ALA A 76 -6.54 4.51 -10.45
C ALA A 76 -6.22 3.79 -9.14
N SER A 77 -6.26 2.45 -9.16
CA SER A 77 -5.98 1.63 -7.98
C SER A 77 -4.54 1.76 -7.52
N GLN A 78 -3.56 1.71 -8.44
CA GLN A 78 -2.16 1.92 -8.09
C GLN A 78 -1.89 3.34 -7.61
N HIS A 79 -2.54 4.36 -8.18
CA HIS A 79 -2.44 5.72 -7.64
C HIS A 79 -2.91 5.79 -6.18
N TRP A 80 -4.08 5.23 -5.87
CA TRP A 80 -4.60 5.16 -4.50
C TRP A 80 -3.67 4.39 -3.57
N ASN A 81 -3.20 3.21 -3.98
CA ASN A 81 -2.29 2.37 -3.18
C ASN A 81 -1.03 3.13 -2.76
N HIS A 82 -0.42 3.85 -3.71
CA HIS A 82 0.80 4.61 -3.45
C HIS A 82 0.56 5.84 -2.57
N MET A 83 -0.58 6.56 -2.75
CA MET A 83 -0.96 7.64 -1.83
C MET A 83 -1.02 7.14 -0.38
N GLN A 84 -1.63 5.98 -0.16
CA GLN A 84 -1.70 5.37 1.18
C GLN A 84 -0.31 4.96 1.68
N PHE A 85 0.50 4.36 0.82
CA PHE A 85 1.81 3.82 1.16
C PHE A 85 2.78 4.88 1.68
N TRP A 86 2.81 6.06 1.05
CA TRP A 86 3.68 7.15 1.52
C TRP A 86 3.34 7.62 2.92
N GLU A 87 2.07 7.72 3.25
CA GLU A 87 1.57 8.13 4.55
C GLU A 87 1.79 7.08 5.65
N MET A 88 1.79 5.80 5.26
CA MET A 88 1.98 4.66 6.15
C MET A 88 3.44 4.45 6.54
N MET A 89 4.38 5.21 5.95
CA MET A 89 5.81 5.16 6.27
C MET A 89 6.28 6.47 6.90
N GLY A 90 7.43 6.38 7.60
CA GLY A 90 8.12 7.55 8.18
C GLY A 90 9.57 7.24 8.52
N PRO A 91 10.39 8.26 8.78
CA PRO A 91 11.78 8.10 9.16
C PRO A 91 11.90 7.49 10.56
N GLY A 92 12.26 6.22 10.62
CA GLY A 92 12.22 5.41 11.83
C GLY A 92 10.80 4.97 12.18
N ALA A 93 10.62 3.71 12.58
CA ALA A 93 9.31 3.25 13.02
C ALA A 93 8.86 4.02 14.27
N SER A 94 7.65 4.57 14.24
CA SER A 94 7.04 5.16 15.43
C SER A 94 6.68 4.07 16.44
N ALA A 95 6.50 4.46 17.72
CA ALA A 95 5.93 3.53 18.70
C ALA A 95 4.49 3.19 18.32
N MET A 96 4.10 1.93 18.47
CA MET A 96 2.71 1.52 18.20
C MET A 96 1.80 2.08 19.30
N PRO A 97 0.74 2.86 18.96
CA PRO A 97 -0.23 3.33 19.92
C PRO A 97 -0.95 2.17 20.62
N SER A 98 -1.24 2.33 21.92
CA SER A 98 -1.83 1.25 22.75
C SER A 98 -3.19 0.76 22.24
N GLU A 99 -3.99 1.62 21.62
CA GLU A 99 -5.27 1.25 21.03
C GLU A 99 -5.11 0.28 19.85
N LEU A 100 -4.16 0.59 18.96
CA LEU A 100 -3.82 -0.29 17.83
C LEU A 100 -3.20 -1.60 18.33
N GLU A 101 -2.29 -1.54 19.30
CA GLU A 101 -1.70 -2.73 19.90
C GLU A 101 -2.76 -3.65 20.50
N ALA A 102 -3.73 -3.08 21.22
CA ALA A 102 -4.84 -3.85 21.80
C ALA A 102 -5.71 -4.51 20.71
N ALA A 103 -6.02 -3.78 19.61
CA ALA A 103 -6.80 -4.32 18.50
C ALA A 103 -6.04 -5.47 17.78
N ILE A 104 -4.74 -5.30 17.56
CA ILE A 104 -3.87 -6.33 17.00
C ILE A 104 -3.79 -7.54 17.91
N ASN A 105 -3.53 -7.34 19.20
CA ASN A 105 -3.47 -8.45 20.17
C ASN A 105 -4.79 -9.21 20.26
N ASN A 106 -5.92 -8.51 20.16
CA ASN A 106 -7.23 -9.15 20.15
C ASN A 106 -7.47 -10.01 18.90
N SER A 107 -6.98 -9.56 17.73
CA SER A 107 -7.22 -10.26 16.47
C SER A 107 -6.19 -11.35 16.16
N PHE A 108 -4.93 -11.17 16.57
CA PHE A 108 -3.81 -12.06 16.22
C PHE A 108 -3.17 -12.77 17.44
N GLY A 109 -3.55 -12.39 18.66
CA GLY A 109 -2.98 -12.92 19.90
C GLY A 109 -1.75 -12.15 20.38
N SER A 110 -0.92 -11.61 19.48
CA SER A 110 0.22 -10.74 19.80
C SER A 110 0.65 -9.91 18.59
N VAL A 111 1.40 -8.83 18.85
CA VAL A 111 2.05 -8.03 17.77
C VAL A 111 3.03 -8.88 16.96
N ASP A 112 3.78 -9.76 17.62
CA ASP A 112 4.73 -10.64 16.92
C ASP A 112 4.00 -11.63 15.99
N ALA A 113 2.89 -12.22 16.44
CA ALA A 113 2.07 -13.10 15.61
C ALA A 113 1.50 -12.36 14.39
N PHE A 114 1.04 -11.13 14.55
CA PHE A 114 0.63 -10.27 13.46
C PHE A 114 1.77 -10.01 12.47
N LYS A 115 2.95 -9.60 12.97
CA LYS A 115 4.13 -9.34 12.12
C LYS A 115 4.55 -10.59 11.35
N ASP A 116 4.50 -11.76 11.97
CA ASP A 116 4.84 -13.02 11.31
C ASP A 116 3.82 -13.37 10.22
N GLU A 117 2.52 -13.19 10.48
CA GLU A 117 1.46 -13.40 9.49
C GLU A 117 1.60 -12.43 8.31
N PHE A 118 1.87 -11.14 8.58
CA PHE A 118 2.07 -10.13 7.55
C PHE A 118 3.28 -10.45 6.66
N LYS A 119 4.42 -10.80 7.26
CA LYS A 119 5.63 -11.23 6.53
C LYS A 119 5.35 -12.47 5.67
N ALA A 120 4.67 -13.46 6.22
CA ALA A 120 4.32 -14.68 5.50
C ALA A 120 3.39 -14.40 4.31
N ALA A 121 2.38 -13.55 4.50
CA ALA A 121 1.45 -13.15 3.44
C ALA A 121 2.17 -12.38 2.32
N GLY A 122 2.99 -11.37 2.66
CA GLY A 122 3.73 -10.57 1.69
C GLY A 122 4.78 -11.37 0.92
N ALA A 123 5.52 -12.25 1.59
CA ALA A 123 6.47 -13.16 0.95
C ALA A 123 5.76 -14.19 0.05
N GLY A 124 4.59 -14.66 0.46
CA GLY A 124 3.76 -15.60 -0.28
C GLY A 124 2.90 -14.98 -1.38
N GLN A 125 2.95 -13.66 -1.60
CA GLN A 125 2.31 -13.04 -2.77
C GLN A 125 3.10 -13.41 -4.02
N PHE A 126 2.50 -14.24 -4.88
CA PHE A 126 3.14 -14.69 -6.11
C PHE A 126 3.14 -13.57 -7.15
N GLY A 127 4.34 -13.17 -7.60
CA GLY A 127 4.50 -12.05 -8.54
C GLY A 127 4.30 -10.69 -7.86
N SER A 128 3.77 -9.75 -8.63
CA SER A 128 3.49 -8.38 -8.19
C SER A 128 2.22 -8.30 -7.36
N GLY A 129 2.20 -7.41 -6.39
CA GLY A 129 1.02 -7.21 -5.55
C GLY A 129 1.30 -6.43 -4.29
N TRP A 130 0.38 -6.54 -3.34
CA TRP A 130 0.39 -5.82 -2.08
C TRP A 130 0.07 -6.75 -0.91
N CYS A 131 0.61 -6.43 0.27
CA CYS A 131 0.24 -7.04 1.53
C CYS A 131 -0.44 -6.01 2.42
N TRP A 132 -1.55 -6.36 3.07
CA TRP A 132 -2.40 -5.43 3.80
C TRP A 132 -2.73 -5.94 5.21
N LEU A 133 -2.77 -5.01 6.18
CA LEU A 133 -3.59 -5.13 7.38
C LEU A 133 -4.89 -4.40 7.10
N VAL A 134 -6.01 -5.09 7.22
CA VAL A 134 -7.34 -4.52 6.95
C VAL A 134 -8.25 -4.66 8.15
N LYS A 135 -9.23 -3.74 8.22
CA LYS A 135 -10.40 -3.89 9.09
C LYS A 135 -11.61 -4.26 8.24
N ASP A 136 -12.25 -5.37 8.59
CA ASP A 136 -13.49 -5.82 7.96
C ASP A 136 -14.72 -5.07 8.48
N SER A 137 -15.85 -5.28 7.82
CA SER A 137 -17.13 -4.68 8.19
C SER A 137 -17.63 -5.07 9.59
N ASP A 138 -17.17 -6.19 10.14
CA ASP A 138 -17.47 -6.62 11.51
C ASP A 138 -16.52 -6.02 12.56
N GLY A 139 -15.54 -5.20 12.10
CA GLY A 139 -14.53 -4.57 12.94
C GLY A 139 -13.30 -5.44 13.24
N GLY A 140 -13.28 -6.68 12.78
CA GLY A 140 -12.15 -7.59 12.93
C GLY A 140 -10.95 -7.19 12.08
N LEU A 141 -9.73 -7.35 12.61
CA LEU A 141 -8.51 -7.12 11.84
C LEU A 141 -8.02 -8.43 11.23
N LYS A 142 -7.53 -8.36 10.00
CA LYS A 142 -6.90 -9.49 9.32
C LYS A 142 -5.79 -9.05 8.39
N VAL A 143 -4.87 -9.96 8.12
CA VAL A 143 -3.87 -9.80 7.06
C VAL A 143 -4.42 -10.37 5.76
N THR A 144 -4.29 -9.62 4.67
CA THR A 144 -4.67 -10.04 3.32
C THR A 144 -3.54 -9.74 2.34
N LYS A 145 -3.58 -10.38 1.18
CA LYS A 145 -2.69 -10.05 0.06
C LYS A 145 -3.49 -9.97 -1.22
N THR A 146 -3.09 -9.09 -2.11
CA THR A 146 -3.77 -8.84 -3.38
C THR A 146 -2.78 -8.82 -4.53
N GLU A 147 -3.21 -9.24 -5.70
CA GLU A 147 -2.38 -9.21 -6.89
C GLU A 147 -2.40 -7.83 -7.57
N ASN A 148 -1.30 -7.49 -8.21
CA ASN A 148 -1.14 -6.30 -9.04
C ASN A 148 -1.56 -5.01 -8.32
N GLY A 149 -2.59 -4.32 -8.82
CA GLY A 149 -3.13 -3.10 -8.24
C GLY A 149 -4.37 -3.32 -7.35
N VAL A 150 -4.90 -4.53 -7.27
CA VAL A 150 -6.08 -4.82 -6.44
C VAL A 150 -5.83 -4.42 -4.98
N ASN A 151 -6.84 -3.85 -4.34
CA ASN A 151 -6.72 -3.30 -2.99
C ASN A 151 -7.98 -3.55 -2.14
N PRO A 152 -7.94 -3.23 -0.84
CA PRO A 152 -9.05 -3.49 0.08
C PRO A 152 -10.39 -2.83 -0.30
N LEU A 153 -10.40 -1.70 -1.03
CA LEU A 153 -11.65 -1.06 -1.49
C LEU A 153 -12.49 -1.99 -2.36
N CYS A 154 -11.82 -2.85 -3.15
CA CYS A 154 -12.49 -3.84 -4.00
C CYS A 154 -13.34 -4.85 -3.21
N PHE A 155 -13.11 -4.96 -1.91
CA PHE A 155 -13.77 -5.91 -1.01
C PHE A 155 -14.58 -5.23 0.11
N GLY A 156 -14.73 -3.89 0.04
CA GLY A 156 -15.43 -3.11 1.06
C GLY A 156 -14.70 -3.09 2.42
N GLN A 157 -13.38 -3.24 2.41
CA GLN A 157 -12.53 -3.27 3.61
C GLN A 157 -11.81 -1.94 3.80
N THR A 158 -11.48 -1.60 5.05
CA THR A 158 -10.62 -0.46 5.37
C THR A 158 -9.16 -0.90 5.41
N ALA A 159 -8.30 -0.28 4.58
CA ALA A 159 -6.87 -0.49 4.64
C ALA A 159 -6.27 0.29 5.83
N LEU A 160 -5.67 -0.43 6.78
CA LEU A 160 -4.94 0.18 7.90
C LEU A 160 -3.45 0.32 7.59
N LEU A 161 -2.84 -0.74 7.04
CA LEU A 161 -1.44 -0.78 6.60
C LEU A 161 -1.36 -1.48 5.24
N GLY A 162 -0.56 -0.95 4.33
CA GLY A 162 -0.24 -1.56 3.05
C GLY A 162 1.26 -1.60 2.81
N CYS A 163 1.75 -2.70 2.27
CA CYS A 163 3.13 -2.85 1.83
C CYS A 163 3.16 -3.26 0.36
N ASP A 164 3.83 -2.47 -0.45
CA ASP A 164 4.07 -2.78 -1.85
C ASP A 164 5.10 -3.91 -1.97
N VAL A 165 4.72 -5.03 -2.58
CA VAL A 165 5.61 -6.18 -2.83
C VAL A 165 5.91 -6.38 -4.32
N TRP A 166 5.63 -5.37 -5.15
CA TRP A 166 6.21 -5.28 -6.48
C TRP A 166 7.74 -5.18 -6.36
N GLU A 167 8.48 -5.77 -7.28
CA GLU A 167 9.95 -5.75 -7.23
C GLU A 167 10.53 -4.33 -7.29
N HIS A 168 9.89 -3.40 -8.00
CA HIS A 168 10.34 -2.01 -8.05
C HIS A 168 10.39 -1.31 -6.69
N SER A 169 9.60 -1.77 -5.71
CA SER A 169 9.54 -1.15 -4.38
C SER A 169 10.74 -1.51 -3.50
N TYR A 170 11.43 -2.64 -3.78
CA TYR A 170 12.49 -3.12 -2.90
C TYR A 170 13.75 -3.63 -3.61
N TYR A 171 13.75 -3.82 -4.93
CA TYR A 171 14.86 -4.51 -5.60
C TYR A 171 16.17 -3.72 -5.57
N ILE A 172 16.12 -2.39 -5.55
CA ILE A 172 17.33 -1.54 -5.46
C ILE A 172 18.06 -1.80 -4.14
N ASP A 173 17.33 -1.83 -3.02
CA ASP A 173 17.92 -1.94 -1.68
C ASP A 173 18.10 -3.39 -1.21
N PHE A 174 17.15 -4.26 -1.53
CA PHE A 174 17.09 -5.63 -1.00
C PHE A 174 17.30 -6.72 -2.06
N ARG A 175 17.41 -6.37 -3.35
CA ARG A 175 17.49 -7.32 -4.46
C ARG A 175 16.32 -8.34 -4.41
N ASN A 176 16.60 -9.62 -4.50
CA ASN A 176 15.61 -10.69 -4.45
C ASN A 176 15.17 -11.08 -3.03
N LYS A 177 15.51 -10.29 -2.02
CA LYS A 177 15.26 -10.62 -0.62
C LYS A 177 13.96 -9.94 -0.11
N ARG A 178 12.82 -10.27 -0.73
CA ARG A 178 11.53 -9.75 -0.27
C ARG A 178 11.24 -10.01 1.21
N PRO A 179 11.59 -11.17 1.82
CA PRO A 179 11.41 -11.36 3.26
C PRO A 179 12.18 -10.36 4.13
N ASP A 180 13.42 -10.01 3.74
CA ASP A 180 14.23 -9.03 4.47
C ASP A 180 13.62 -7.61 4.35
N TYR A 181 13.12 -7.26 3.16
CA TYR A 181 12.38 -6.01 2.95
C TYR A 181 11.12 -5.91 3.82
N LEU A 182 10.31 -6.98 3.87
CA LEU A 182 9.09 -7.01 4.70
C LEU A 182 9.41 -6.88 6.19
N ALA A 183 10.47 -7.53 6.67
CA ALA A 183 10.94 -7.39 8.05
C ALA A 183 11.38 -5.94 8.32
N ASN A 184 12.21 -5.38 7.43
CA ASN A 184 12.67 -3.99 7.54
C ASN A 184 11.51 -2.99 7.50
N PHE A 185 10.52 -3.20 6.63
CA PHE A 185 9.32 -2.36 6.54
C PHE A 185 8.59 -2.28 7.88
N LEU A 186 8.27 -3.44 8.48
CA LEU A 186 7.54 -3.50 9.75
C LEU A 186 8.33 -2.96 10.95
N ASP A 187 9.65 -3.11 10.93
CA ASP A 187 10.50 -2.78 12.07
C ASP A 187 11.05 -1.35 12.03
N ASN A 188 11.22 -0.78 10.82
CA ASN A 188 11.96 0.47 10.67
C ASN A 188 11.22 1.56 9.87
N LEU A 189 10.15 1.24 9.11
CA LEU A 189 9.52 2.19 8.20
C LEU A 189 8.10 2.55 8.58
N VAL A 190 7.35 1.66 9.26
CA VAL A 190 5.91 1.90 9.50
C VAL A 190 5.68 3.07 10.45
N ASN A 191 4.84 4.00 9.99
CA ASN A 191 4.24 5.05 10.82
C ASN A 191 2.99 4.49 11.54
N TRP A 192 3.21 3.88 12.70
CA TRP A 192 2.14 3.26 13.48
C TRP A 192 1.07 4.24 13.98
N GLU A 193 1.41 5.53 14.12
CA GLU A 193 0.43 6.57 14.44
C GLU A 193 -0.55 6.78 13.28
N ASN A 194 -0.05 6.83 12.04
CA ASN A 194 -0.90 6.90 10.85
C ASN A 194 -1.78 5.65 10.72
N VAL A 195 -1.22 4.46 10.95
CA VAL A 195 -1.97 3.19 10.95
C VAL A 195 -3.10 3.21 11.99
N ALA A 196 -2.80 3.67 13.22
CA ALA A 196 -3.80 3.78 14.29
C ALA A 196 -4.91 4.79 13.98
N SER A 197 -4.59 5.89 13.28
CA SER A 197 -5.60 6.89 12.90
C SER A 197 -6.66 6.38 11.92
N ARG A 198 -6.42 5.21 11.32
CA ARG A 198 -7.33 4.54 10.36
C ARG A 198 -8.20 3.47 11.04
N LEU A 199 -7.93 3.17 12.34
CA LEU A 199 -8.65 2.17 13.11
C LEU A 199 -10.09 2.64 13.45
#